data_ba1d4002ae364a4b7ad2f6f06dccfc41
#
_entry.id   ba1d4002ae364a4b7ad2f6f06dccfc41
#
_cell.length_a   1.000
_cell.length_b   1.000
_cell.length_c   1.000
_cell.angle_alpha   90.00
_cell.angle_beta   90.00
_cell.angle_gamma   90.00
#
_symmetry.space_group_name_H-M   'P 1'
#
loop_
_entity.id
_entity.type
_entity.pdbx_description
1 polymer ?
#
loop_
_entity_poly.entity_id
_entity_poly.type
_entity_poly.pdbx_seq_one_letter_code
_entity_poly.pdbx_strand_id
1 'polypeptide(L)'
;MKKILALSFTGLWMLAVSGIPALAKEKIPVFTLAWSEYPSWSAFGVAHEYRLIDGRRGKLGPIEKKWGVDIELKEADYDTCIVMYGAKQCDAACLTNMDSLAPGLARASVAILPTSTSDGADACIVTKDITDVKQLKEAKVFGLAKTVSEYTFVRNLELLGEKEADYQFTNMDPGAAALAMQQKQPGFNAIVAWNPFVLETLNKRKDTHVLFDSTSIKGEIIDMVTMAQDALDRPKGMAFACAVIDTFYEINKKIEHPDTRDDALVALGEKFSHLNVESMKKVVQQTKFYSTPDAGLALFTGNEVRTTMDKVVKFCVDHEIVVKDPEIAYGSEHSNAALRFDPQFIIKVKAGN
;
A
#
# COMPACT_ATOMS: atom_id res chain seq x y z
N MET A 1 11.04 66.05 -79.58
CA MET A 1 9.96 65.48 -78.75
C MET A 1 10.45 64.18 -78.17
N LYS A 2 10.92 64.16 -76.89
CA LYS A 2 11.40 62.99 -76.19
C LYS A 2 10.48 62.81 -74.99
N LYS A 3 9.78 61.67 -74.96
CA LYS A 3 8.94 61.26 -73.79
C LYS A 3 9.84 60.62 -72.75
N ILE A 4 9.79 61.11 -71.51
CA ILE A 4 10.43 60.52 -70.34
C ILE A 4 9.42 59.65 -69.71
N LEU A 5 9.80 58.37 -69.55
CA LEU A 5 9.04 57.32 -68.83
C LEU A 5 9.49 57.31 -67.37
N ALA A 6 8.59 57.59 -66.42
CA ALA A 6 8.88 57.50 -65.02
C ALA A 6 8.50 56.06 -64.50
N LEU A 7 9.48 55.31 -63.99
CA LEU A 7 9.24 54.05 -63.30
C LEU A 7 9.03 54.35 -61.81
N SER A 8 7.84 54.05 -61.32
CA SER A 8 7.54 54.02 -59.88
C SER A 8 7.90 52.64 -59.29
N PHE A 9 8.85 52.63 -58.34
CA PHE A 9 9.21 51.49 -57.54
C PHE A 9 8.31 51.46 -56.27
N THR A 10 7.32 50.59 -56.25
CA THR A 10 6.58 50.26 -55.00
C THR A 10 7.32 49.18 -54.22
N GLY A 11 8.00 49.57 -53.15
CA GLY A 11 8.64 48.64 -52.23
C GLY A 11 7.61 47.93 -51.35
N LEU A 12 7.50 46.63 -51.55
CA LEU A 12 6.68 45.73 -50.69
C LEU A 12 7.46 45.41 -49.44
N TRP A 13 7.09 45.99 -48.28
CA TRP A 13 7.61 45.63 -46.97
C TRP A 13 6.92 44.33 -46.49
N MET A 14 7.61 43.20 -46.61
CA MET A 14 7.21 41.97 -45.89
C MET A 14 7.50 42.12 -44.40
N LEU A 15 6.46 42.31 -43.58
CA LEU A 15 6.51 42.14 -42.16
C LEU A 15 6.70 40.66 -41.88
N ALA A 16 7.93 40.25 -41.54
CA ALA A 16 8.21 38.93 -40.97
C ALA A 16 7.62 38.89 -39.54
N VAL A 17 6.42 38.34 -39.42
CA VAL A 17 5.85 37.98 -38.13
C VAL A 17 6.68 36.78 -37.63
N SER A 18 7.68 37.03 -36.78
CA SER A 18 8.37 36.03 -36.01
C SER A 18 7.35 35.43 -35.03
N GLY A 19 6.76 34.30 -35.43
CA GLY A 19 5.94 33.50 -34.55
C GLY A 19 6.78 33.08 -33.34
N ILE A 20 6.47 33.61 -32.14
CA ILE A 20 6.98 33.11 -30.89
C ILE A 20 6.53 31.64 -30.83
N PRO A 21 7.44 30.64 -30.74
CA PRO A 21 7.02 29.26 -30.60
C PRO A 21 6.18 29.19 -29.33
N ALA A 22 4.92 28.82 -29.47
CA ALA A 22 4.08 28.50 -28.31
C ALA A 22 4.83 27.40 -27.55
N LEU A 23 5.31 27.70 -26.34
CA LEU A 23 5.86 26.71 -25.43
C LEU A 23 4.80 25.63 -25.29
N ALA A 24 5.05 24.47 -25.89
CA ALA A 24 4.19 23.30 -25.71
C ALA A 24 4.07 23.06 -24.21
N LYS A 25 2.85 23.17 -23.68
CA LYS A 25 2.59 22.94 -22.26
C LYS A 25 3.10 21.56 -21.93
N GLU A 26 4.12 21.48 -21.10
CA GLU A 26 4.75 20.22 -20.73
C GLU A 26 3.67 19.26 -20.23
N LYS A 27 3.58 18.07 -20.85
CA LYS A 27 2.56 17.10 -20.50
C LYS A 27 2.87 16.54 -19.12
N ILE A 28 1.96 16.77 -18.17
CA ILE A 28 2.10 16.24 -16.82
C ILE A 28 2.16 14.71 -16.88
N PRO A 29 3.21 14.08 -16.35
CA PRO A 29 3.34 12.62 -16.40
C PRO A 29 2.32 11.96 -15.49
N VAL A 30 1.76 10.84 -15.96
CA VAL A 30 0.82 10.00 -15.22
C VAL A 30 1.59 8.88 -14.56
N PHE A 31 1.27 8.62 -13.29
CA PHE A 31 1.72 7.48 -12.51
C PHE A 31 0.53 6.78 -11.89
N THR A 32 0.66 5.47 -11.73
CA THR A 32 -0.41 4.61 -11.21
C THR A 32 -0.05 4.06 -9.84
N LEU A 33 -1.00 4.15 -8.88
CA LEU A 33 -0.93 3.56 -7.56
C LEU A 33 -2.02 2.50 -7.40
N ALA A 34 -1.64 1.24 -7.26
CA ALA A 34 -2.57 0.17 -6.91
C ALA A 34 -2.73 0.07 -5.39
N TRP A 35 -3.96 -0.14 -4.93
CA TRP A 35 -4.28 -0.30 -3.52
C TRP A 35 -5.48 -1.23 -3.34
N SER A 36 -5.55 -1.87 -2.18
CA SER A 36 -6.66 -2.72 -1.78
C SER A 36 -7.30 -2.21 -0.49
N GLU A 37 -8.46 -2.76 -0.18
CA GLU A 37 -9.19 -2.47 1.04
C GLU A 37 -8.40 -2.93 2.27
N TYR A 38 -7.66 -1.99 2.87
CA TYR A 38 -6.95 -2.14 4.12
C TYR A 38 -6.90 -0.78 4.84
N PRO A 39 -6.93 -0.71 6.18
CA PRO A 39 -7.16 0.57 6.88
C PRO A 39 -6.27 1.71 6.44
N SER A 40 -4.96 1.50 6.40
CA SER A 40 -4.01 2.56 6.05
C SER A 40 -3.95 2.84 4.54
N TRP A 41 -4.28 1.88 3.69
CA TRP A 41 -4.28 2.03 2.23
C TRP A 41 -5.55 2.66 1.70
N SER A 42 -6.69 2.42 2.34
CA SER A 42 -7.97 3.07 2.04
C SER A 42 -7.91 4.61 2.21
N ALA A 43 -6.87 5.11 2.90
CA ALA A 43 -6.57 6.54 2.98
C ALA A 43 -6.42 7.20 1.59
N PHE A 44 -5.92 6.49 0.57
CA PHE A 44 -5.81 7.02 -0.79
C PHE A 44 -7.18 7.19 -1.47
N GLY A 45 -8.11 6.24 -1.26
CA GLY A 45 -9.50 6.38 -1.70
C GLY A 45 -10.21 7.55 -1.02
N VAL A 46 -10.00 7.71 0.29
CA VAL A 46 -10.51 8.85 1.07
C VAL A 46 -9.92 10.17 0.59
N ALA A 47 -8.63 10.22 0.24
CA ALA A 47 -7.99 11.42 -0.31
C ALA A 47 -8.62 11.89 -1.63
N HIS A 48 -9.09 10.94 -2.46
CA HIS A 48 -9.87 11.24 -3.66
C HIS A 48 -11.20 11.92 -3.28
N GLU A 49 -11.94 11.42 -2.30
CA GLU A 49 -13.21 11.99 -1.84
C GLU A 49 -13.05 13.38 -1.23
N TYR A 50 -12.01 13.58 -0.43
CA TYR A 50 -11.63 14.89 0.11
C TYR A 50 -11.06 15.84 -0.96
N ARG A 51 -10.92 15.39 -2.21
CA ARG A 51 -10.36 16.14 -3.34
C ARG A 51 -8.95 16.68 -3.08
N LEU A 52 -8.16 15.98 -2.28
CA LEU A 52 -6.74 16.25 -2.10
C LEU A 52 -5.95 15.83 -3.34
N ILE A 53 -6.34 14.70 -3.93
CA ILE A 53 -5.96 14.23 -5.27
C ILE A 53 -7.23 13.97 -6.08
N ASP A 54 -7.17 13.98 -7.41
CA ASP A 54 -8.32 13.55 -8.22
C ASP A 54 -8.34 12.02 -8.38
N GLY A 55 -7.17 11.37 -8.45
CA GLY A 55 -7.05 9.91 -8.56
C GLY A 55 -7.49 9.33 -9.91
N ARG A 56 -7.82 10.16 -10.88
CA ARG A 56 -8.25 9.78 -12.25
C ARG A 56 -7.35 10.42 -13.28
N ARG A 57 -6.90 9.65 -14.22
CA ARG A 57 -6.03 10.11 -15.31
C ARG A 57 -6.57 11.36 -16.00
N GLY A 58 -5.72 12.37 -16.14
CA GLY A 58 -6.01 13.62 -16.82
C GLY A 58 -6.71 14.67 -15.95
N LYS A 59 -6.91 14.40 -14.67
CA LYS A 59 -7.47 15.34 -13.70
C LYS A 59 -6.53 15.52 -12.52
N LEU A 60 -6.46 16.73 -11.98
CA LEU A 60 -5.48 17.05 -10.94
C LEU A 60 -6.13 17.72 -9.75
N GLY A 61 -5.98 17.12 -8.60
CA GLY A 61 -6.22 17.73 -7.29
C GLY A 61 -5.10 18.70 -6.88
N PRO A 62 -5.22 19.33 -5.71
CA PRO A 62 -4.23 20.28 -5.19
C PRO A 62 -2.83 19.68 -5.01
N ILE A 63 -2.72 18.46 -4.47
CA ILE A 63 -1.43 17.80 -4.23
C ILE A 63 -0.76 17.43 -5.55
N GLU A 64 -1.51 16.92 -6.52
CA GLU A 64 -1.01 16.59 -7.85
C GLU A 64 -0.49 17.84 -8.58
N LYS A 65 -1.20 18.97 -8.46
CA LYS A 65 -0.75 20.27 -8.99
C LYS A 65 0.52 20.78 -8.30
N LYS A 66 0.61 20.62 -6.97
CA LYS A 66 1.80 20.99 -6.16
C LYS A 66 3.03 20.27 -6.65
N TRP A 67 2.92 18.97 -6.90
CA TRP A 67 4.06 18.12 -7.30
C TRP A 67 4.25 18.02 -8.81
N GLY A 68 3.26 18.46 -9.61
CA GLY A 68 3.31 18.42 -11.08
C GLY A 68 3.29 17.00 -11.63
N VAL A 69 2.46 16.14 -11.05
CA VAL A 69 2.21 14.75 -11.45
C VAL A 69 0.72 14.49 -11.50
N ASP A 70 0.31 13.46 -12.23
CA ASP A 70 -1.06 12.98 -12.35
C ASP A 70 -1.10 11.57 -11.73
N ILE A 71 -1.89 11.35 -10.70
CA ILE A 71 -2.01 10.08 -9.98
C ILE A 71 -3.26 9.34 -10.46
N GLU A 72 -3.10 8.16 -11.03
CA GLU A 72 -4.21 7.25 -11.33
C GLU A 72 -4.29 6.17 -10.24
N LEU A 73 -5.35 6.21 -9.43
CA LEU A 73 -5.64 5.19 -8.43
C LEU A 73 -6.24 3.95 -9.08
N LYS A 74 -5.77 2.78 -8.68
CA LYS A 74 -6.30 1.47 -9.10
C LYS A 74 -6.65 0.66 -7.87
N GLU A 75 -7.94 0.55 -7.60
CA GLU A 75 -8.47 -0.29 -6.53
C GLU A 75 -8.66 -1.72 -7.05
N ALA A 76 -8.18 -2.72 -6.30
CA ALA A 76 -8.30 -4.14 -6.61
C ALA A 76 -8.13 -4.97 -5.33
N ASP A 77 -8.45 -6.26 -5.41
CA ASP A 77 -8.13 -7.20 -4.34
C ASP A 77 -6.61 -7.28 -4.11
N TYR A 78 -6.21 -7.69 -2.91
CA TYR A 78 -4.80 -7.61 -2.50
C TYR A 78 -3.87 -8.44 -3.38
N ASP A 79 -4.22 -9.68 -3.66
CA ASP A 79 -3.44 -10.55 -4.56
C ASP A 79 -3.36 -9.98 -5.98
N THR A 80 -4.45 -9.37 -6.46
CA THR A 80 -4.48 -8.64 -7.74
C THR A 80 -3.51 -7.47 -7.73
N CYS A 81 -3.41 -6.70 -6.64
CA CYS A 81 -2.43 -5.61 -6.49
C CYS A 81 -0.98 -6.13 -6.59
N ILE A 82 -0.67 -7.26 -5.93
CA ILE A 82 0.65 -7.91 -6.02
C ILE A 82 0.97 -8.30 -7.47
N VAL A 83 0.02 -8.95 -8.15
CA VAL A 83 0.17 -9.38 -9.55
C VAL A 83 0.33 -8.18 -10.48
N MET A 84 -0.50 -7.13 -10.33
CA MET A 84 -0.41 -5.90 -11.13
C MET A 84 0.97 -5.24 -10.99
N TYR A 85 1.49 -5.20 -9.76
CA TYR A 85 2.80 -4.62 -9.50
C TYR A 85 3.92 -5.41 -10.16
N GLY A 86 3.96 -6.73 -9.97
CA GLY A 86 4.95 -7.61 -10.60
C GLY A 86 4.87 -7.61 -12.12
N ALA A 87 3.67 -7.54 -12.69
CA ALA A 87 3.42 -7.47 -14.14
C ALA A 87 3.61 -6.08 -14.76
N LYS A 88 4.10 -5.09 -13.99
CA LYS A 88 4.33 -3.69 -14.44
C LYS A 88 3.06 -2.96 -14.90
N GLN A 89 1.91 -3.34 -14.36
CA GLN A 89 0.61 -2.70 -14.68
C GLN A 89 0.32 -1.49 -13.79
N CYS A 90 1.15 -1.27 -12.77
CA CYS A 90 1.16 -0.05 -11.96
C CYS A 90 2.60 0.35 -11.62
N ASP A 91 2.80 1.62 -11.26
CA ASP A 91 4.11 2.20 -10.94
C ASP A 91 4.47 2.01 -9.47
N ALA A 92 3.46 2.03 -8.62
CA ALA A 92 3.55 1.75 -7.19
C ALA A 92 2.34 0.92 -6.76
N ALA A 93 2.49 0.22 -5.64
CA ALA A 93 1.41 -0.52 -5.01
C ALA A 93 1.50 -0.45 -3.48
N CYS A 94 0.35 -0.53 -2.84
CA CYS A 94 0.24 -0.75 -1.40
C CYS A 94 0.44 -2.23 -1.12
N LEU A 95 1.56 -2.59 -0.51
CA LEU A 95 1.97 -3.97 -0.23
C LEU A 95 2.59 -4.06 1.17
N THR A 96 2.61 -5.25 1.74
CA THR A 96 3.39 -5.49 2.96
C THR A 96 4.88 -5.62 2.64
N ASN A 97 5.71 -5.50 3.67
CA ASN A 97 7.15 -5.73 3.56
C ASN A 97 7.49 -7.13 3.00
N MET A 98 6.71 -8.13 3.36
CA MET A 98 6.86 -9.51 2.89
C MET A 98 6.44 -9.65 1.43
N ASP A 99 5.23 -9.20 1.11
CA ASP A 99 4.63 -9.42 -0.21
C ASP A 99 5.25 -8.57 -1.32
N SER A 100 6.11 -7.61 -0.93
CA SER A 100 6.97 -6.85 -1.84
C SER A 100 8.17 -7.65 -2.37
N LEU A 101 8.58 -8.75 -1.70
CA LEU A 101 9.84 -9.46 -2.01
C LEU A 101 9.78 -10.27 -3.30
N ALA A 102 8.71 -11.05 -3.50
CA ALA A 102 8.59 -11.90 -4.69
C ALA A 102 8.54 -11.07 -5.99
N PRO A 103 7.68 -10.04 -6.12
CA PRO A 103 7.73 -9.16 -7.30
C PRO A 103 9.03 -8.35 -7.36
N GLY A 104 9.64 -8.01 -6.22
CA GLY A 104 10.90 -7.28 -6.12
C GLY A 104 12.09 -8.00 -6.74
N LEU A 105 12.11 -9.34 -6.72
CA LEU A 105 13.15 -10.12 -7.39
C LEU A 105 13.17 -9.94 -8.92
N ALA A 106 12.02 -9.67 -9.51
CA ALA A 106 11.87 -9.43 -10.96
C ALA A 106 11.89 -7.93 -11.29
N ARG A 107 11.57 -7.09 -10.33
CA ARG A 107 11.42 -5.64 -10.50
C ARG A 107 11.93 -4.92 -9.26
N ALA A 108 13.18 -4.47 -9.28
CA ALA A 108 13.78 -3.73 -8.17
C ALA A 108 12.82 -2.68 -7.60
N SER A 109 12.64 -2.70 -6.30
CA SER A 109 11.55 -1.99 -5.62
C SER A 109 12.06 -1.11 -4.49
N VAL A 110 11.33 -0.02 -4.24
CA VAL A 110 11.64 0.98 -3.22
C VAL A 110 10.44 1.16 -2.31
N ALA A 111 10.58 0.84 -1.03
CA ALA A 111 9.64 1.23 -0.01
C ALA A 111 9.80 2.75 0.21
N ILE A 112 8.81 3.53 -0.24
CA ILE A 112 8.84 5.00 -0.16
C ILE A 112 8.13 5.55 1.06
N LEU A 113 7.19 4.77 1.65
CA LEU A 113 6.35 5.18 2.76
C LEU A 113 5.91 3.96 3.57
N PRO A 114 6.19 3.86 4.86
CA PRO A 114 5.46 2.95 5.73
C PRO A 114 4.10 3.59 6.08
N THR A 115 3.02 2.84 5.90
CA THR A 115 1.67 3.34 6.19
C THR A 115 1.19 2.92 7.57
N SER A 116 1.43 1.66 7.94
CA SER A 116 1.06 1.12 9.26
C SER A 116 1.85 -0.13 9.61
N THR A 117 1.61 -0.63 10.82
CA THR A 117 1.97 -1.98 11.24
C THR A 117 0.77 -2.66 11.90
N SER A 118 0.61 -3.95 11.67
CA SER A 118 -0.46 -4.71 12.29
C SER A 118 -0.20 -4.94 13.79
N ASP A 119 -1.18 -4.60 14.63
CA ASP A 119 -1.17 -4.80 16.10
C ASP A 119 -2.54 -5.37 16.52
N GLY A 120 -2.86 -6.57 16.01
CA GLY A 120 -4.13 -7.26 16.18
C GLY A 120 -5.07 -7.15 14.98
N ALA A 121 -4.63 -6.54 13.86
CA ALA A 121 -5.43 -6.46 12.64
C ALA A 121 -5.43 -7.77 11.85
N ASP A 122 -4.33 -8.53 11.89
CA ASP A 122 -4.21 -9.88 11.32
C ASP A 122 -4.43 -10.91 12.42
N ALA A 123 -5.35 -11.85 12.21
CA ALA A 123 -5.75 -12.79 13.27
C ALA A 123 -6.20 -14.15 12.74
N CYS A 124 -5.95 -15.16 13.54
CA CYS A 124 -6.58 -16.48 13.42
C CYS A 124 -7.90 -16.47 14.20
N ILE A 125 -9.00 -16.58 13.47
CA ILE A 125 -10.35 -16.67 14.04
C ILE A 125 -10.80 -18.11 14.01
N VAL A 126 -11.34 -18.58 15.13
CA VAL A 126 -11.82 -19.95 15.28
C VAL A 126 -13.22 -19.99 15.87
N THR A 127 -13.91 -21.11 15.69
CA THR A 127 -15.16 -21.40 16.41
C THR A 127 -14.90 -21.67 17.88
N LYS A 128 -15.90 -21.42 18.72
CA LYS A 128 -15.81 -21.48 20.21
C LYS A 128 -15.34 -22.80 20.79
N ASP A 129 -15.47 -23.89 20.06
CA ASP A 129 -15.04 -25.24 20.43
C ASP A 129 -13.53 -25.45 20.27
N ILE A 130 -12.85 -24.60 19.50
CA ILE A 130 -11.40 -24.58 19.38
C ILE A 130 -10.85 -23.53 20.35
N THR A 131 -10.23 -24.00 21.43
CA THR A 131 -9.71 -23.15 22.52
C THR A 131 -8.19 -23.24 22.68
N ASP A 132 -7.56 -24.17 21.97
CA ASP A 132 -6.11 -24.40 21.99
C ASP A 132 -5.62 -24.62 20.55
N VAL A 133 -4.44 -24.09 20.26
CA VAL A 133 -3.82 -24.18 18.92
C VAL A 133 -3.67 -25.62 18.45
N LYS A 134 -3.41 -26.59 19.37
CA LYS A 134 -3.24 -28.02 19.04
C LYS A 134 -4.49 -28.65 18.44
N GLN A 135 -5.68 -28.09 18.70
CA GLN A 135 -6.92 -28.55 18.10
C GLN A 135 -7.00 -28.24 16.60
N LEU A 136 -6.20 -27.28 16.12
CA LEU A 136 -6.08 -26.98 14.68
C LEU A 136 -5.37 -28.07 13.88
N LYS A 137 -4.66 -29.03 14.54
CA LYS A 137 -4.02 -30.16 13.85
C LYS A 137 -5.04 -31.07 13.15
N GLU A 138 -6.26 -31.11 13.69
CA GLU A 138 -7.37 -31.89 13.13
C GLU A 138 -8.31 -31.05 12.23
N ALA A 139 -7.97 -29.78 11.99
CA ALA A 139 -8.79 -28.85 11.24
C ALA A 139 -8.02 -28.23 10.06
N LYS A 140 -8.75 -27.84 9.00
CA LYS A 140 -8.20 -26.98 7.97
C LYS A 140 -8.25 -25.54 8.44
N VAL A 141 -7.15 -24.82 8.26
CA VAL A 141 -7.05 -23.39 8.49
C VAL A 141 -7.02 -22.69 7.13
N PHE A 142 -7.99 -21.86 6.84
CA PHE A 142 -8.09 -21.17 5.55
C PHE A 142 -7.52 -19.75 5.65
N GLY A 143 -6.72 -19.37 4.68
CA GLY A 143 -6.14 -18.03 4.54
C GLY A 143 -5.37 -17.91 3.24
N LEU A 144 -4.92 -16.73 2.91
CA LEU A 144 -4.17 -16.49 1.68
C LEU A 144 -2.74 -17.02 1.85
N ALA A 145 -2.45 -18.15 1.18
CA ALA A 145 -1.14 -18.79 1.25
C ALA A 145 -0.06 -17.95 0.56
N LYS A 146 1.19 -18.10 1.01
CA LYS A 146 2.37 -17.39 0.51
C LYS A 146 2.29 -15.87 0.66
N THR A 147 1.47 -15.40 1.59
CA THR A 147 1.33 -13.98 1.96
C THR A 147 1.42 -13.79 3.47
N VAL A 148 1.18 -12.56 3.90
CA VAL A 148 1.14 -12.15 5.31
C VAL A 148 0.19 -13.01 6.17
N SER A 149 -0.88 -13.61 5.61
CA SER A 149 -1.76 -14.51 6.37
C SER A 149 -1.05 -15.79 6.81
N GLU A 150 -0.34 -16.44 5.89
CA GLU A 150 0.44 -17.65 6.22
C GLU A 150 1.59 -17.30 7.17
N TYR A 151 2.28 -16.17 6.93
CA TYR A 151 3.29 -15.65 7.85
C TYR A 151 2.74 -15.48 9.27
N THR A 152 1.60 -14.82 9.43
CA THR A 152 0.95 -14.63 10.73
C THR A 152 0.66 -15.96 11.41
N PHE A 153 0.17 -16.94 10.67
CA PHE A 153 -0.14 -18.27 11.19
C PHE A 153 1.12 -18.99 11.67
N VAL A 154 2.11 -19.12 10.79
CA VAL A 154 3.34 -19.89 11.08
C VAL A 154 4.15 -19.24 12.20
N ARG A 155 4.30 -17.90 12.18
CA ARG A 155 5.02 -17.20 13.24
C ARG A 155 4.38 -17.39 14.62
N ASN A 156 3.06 -17.42 14.68
CA ASN A 156 2.37 -17.73 15.95
C ASN A 156 2.56 -19.18 16.38
N LEU A 157 2.55 -20.14 15.46
CA LEU A 157 2.87 -21.54 15.77
C LEU A 157 4.29 -21.65 16.36
N GLU A 158 5.27 -21.02 15.73
CA GLU A 158 6.66 -21.02 16.24
C GLU A 158 6.77 -20.46 17.66
N LEU A 159 6.10 -19.32 17.94
CA LEU A 159 6.09 -18.70 19.27
C LEU A 159 5.40 -19.57 20.31
N LEU A 160 4.43 -20.39 19.91
CA LEU A 160 3.73 -21.35 20.77
C LEU A 160 4.47 -22.69 20.90
N GLY A 161 5.63 -22.85 20.21
CA GLY A 161 6.44 -24.07 20.24
C GLY A 161 5.87 -25.22 19.42
N GLU A 162 4.96 -24.91 18.50
CA GLU A 162 4.34 -25.87 17.59
C GLU A 162 5.13 -25.96 16.26
N LYS A 163 4.98 -27.08 15.55
CA LYS A 163 5.60 -27.30 14.25
C LYS A 163 4.57 -27.10 13.14
N GLU A 164 4.84 -26.24 12.19
CA GLU A 164 3.98 -25.96 11.05
C GLU A 164 3.54 -27.24 10.32
N ALA A 165 4.46 -28.19 10.11
CA ALA A 165 4.20 -29.45 9.41
C ALA A 165 3.08 -30.31 10.07
N ASP A 166 2.68 -30.01 11.29
CA ASP A 166 1.57 -30.69 11.97
C ASP A 166 0.19 -30.08 11.63
N TYR A 167 0.16 -28.97 10.85
CA TYR A 167 -1.04 -28.20 10.57
C TYR A 167 -1.36 -28.16 9.08
N GLN A 168 -2.63 -27.99 8.74
CA GLN A 168 -3.07 -27.89 7.34
C GLN A 168 -3.52 -26.45 7.02
N PHE A 169 -2.60 -25.61 6.51
CA PHE A 169 -2.96 -24.31 5.95
C PHE A 169 -3.49 -24.50 4.52
N THR A 170 -4.64 -23.90 4.21
CA THR A 170 -5.33 -24.08 2.93
C THR A 170 -5.53 -22.73 2.27
N ASN A 171 -4.98 -22.58 1.06
CA ASN A 171 -5.09 -21.32 0.31
C ASN A 171 -6.54 -20.96 0.00
N MET A 172 -6.95 -19.78 0.44
CA MET A 172 -8.24 -19.20 0.14
C MET A 172 -8.18 -17.68 0.29
N ASP A 173 -8.91 -16.95 -0.58
CA ASP A 173 -9.11 -15.52 -0.42
C ASP A 173 -9.72 -15.19 0.95
N PRO A 174 -9.21 -14.19 1.68
CA PRO A 174 -9.65 -13.90 3.05
C PRO A 174 -11.11 -13.49 3.15
N GLY A 175 -11.62 -12.75 2.17
CA GLY A 175 -13.04 -12.38 2.11
C GLY A 175 -13.93 -13.59 1.89
N ALA A 176 -13.53 -14.49 0.98
CA ALA A 176 -14.23 -15.76 0.74
C ALA A 176 -14.20 -16.66 1.97
N ALA A 177 -13.06 -16.79 2.66
CA ALA A 177 -12.92 -17.58 3.89
C ALA A 177 -13.79 -17.00 5.02
N ALA A 178 -13.78 -15.68 5.19
CA ALA A 178 -14.61 -14.98 6.16
C ALA A 178 -16.10 -15.18 5.88
N LEU A 179 -16.52 -15.05 4.62
CA LEU A 179 -17.91 -15.27 4.21
C LEU A 179 -18.36 -16.70 4.47
N ALA A 180 -17.55 -17.69 4.12
CA ALA A 180 -17.82 -19.10 4.36
C ALA A 180 -17.98 -19.40 5.86
N MET A 181 -17.09 -18.82 6.69
CA MET A 181 -17.17 -18.93 8.15
C MET A 181 -18.41 -18.26 8.71
N GLN A 182 -18.74 -17.03 8.25
CA GLN A 182 -19.96 -16.30 8.66
C GLN A 182 -21.24 -17.08 8.33
N GLN A 183 -21.27 -17.76 7.19
CA GLN A 183 -22.39 -18.60 6.73
C GLN A 183 -22.42 -19.99 7.40
N LYS A 184 -21.49 -20.28 8.30
CA LYS A 184 -21.36 -21.58 8.98
C LYS A 184 -21.24 -22.76 8.02
N GLN A 185 -20.52 -22.57 6.90
CA GLN A 185 -20.29 -23.68 5.98
C GLN A 185 -19.51 -24.79 6.66
N PRO A 186 -19.84 -26.08 6.38
CA PRO A 186 -19.14 -27.21 6.99
C PRO A 186 -17.63 -27.16 6.72
N GLY A 187 -16.82 -27.38 7.77
CA GLY A 187 -15.36 -27.37 7.68
C GLY A 187 -14.71 -25.98 7.86
N PHE A 188 -15.47 -24.88 7.82
CA PHE A 188 -14.95 -23.54 8.07
C PHE A 188 -14.98 -23.18 9.56
N ASN A 189 -14.06 -23.81 10.33
CA ASN A 189 -13.93 -23.62 11.76
C ASN A 189 -12.71 -22.79 12.17
N ALA A 190 -11.78 -22.56 11.25
CA ALA A 190 -10.58 -21.74 11.45
C ALA A 190 -10.22 -20.99 10.17
N ILE A 191 -10.00 -19.69 10.29
CA ILE A 191 -9.51 -18.81 9.20
C ILE A 191 -8.42 -17.90 9.71
N VAL A 192 -7.49 -17.51 8.83
CA VAL A 192 -6.54 -16.42 9.06
C VAL A 192 -6.85 -15.31 8.07
N ALA A 193 -7.14 -14.15 8.60
CA ALA A 193 -7.55 -13.00 7.81
C ALA A 193 -7.09 -11.70 8.49
N TRP A 194 -7.34 -10.59 7.84
CA TRP A 194 -7.09 -9.25 8.35
C TRP A 194 -8.37 -8.41 8.40
N ASN A 195 -8.30 -7.24 9.03
CA ASN A 195 -9.42 -6.29 9.01
C ASN A 195 -9.64 -5.74 7.56
N PRO A 196 -10.90 -5.69 7.10
CA PRO A 196 -12.15 -5.73 7.87
C PRO A 196 -12.70 -7.13 8.17
N PHE A 197 -12.24 -8.17 7.48
CA PHE A 197 -12.79 -9.54 7.53
C PHE A 197 -12.79 -10.13 8.95
N VAL A 198 -11.77 -9.79 9.76
CA VAL A 198 -11.69 -10.18 11.17
C VAL A 198 -12.87 -9.63 11.95
N LEU A 199 -13.05 -8.31 11.96
CA LEU A 199 -14.12 -7.66 12.71
C LEU A 199 -15.51 -8.04 12.19
N GLU A 200 -15.69 -8.14 10.89
CA GLU A 200 -16.95 -8.57 10.31
C GLU A 200 -17.32 -9.98 10.75
N THR A 201 -16.36 -10.91 10.73
CA THR A 201 -16.61 -12.30 11.14
C THR A 201 -16.98 -12.38 12.60
N LEU A 202 -16.24 -11.72 13.49
CA LEU A 202 -16.52 -11.66 14.93
C LEU A 202 -17.88 -10.99 15.21
N ASN A 203 -18.28 -10.00 14.41
CA ASN A 203 -19.55 -9.32 14.56
C ASN A 203 -20.73 -10.16 14.06
N LYS A 204 -20.60 -10.85 12.94
CA LYS A 204 -21.69 -11.62 12.30
C LYS A 204 -21.83 -13.02 12.89
N ARG A 205 -20.73 -13.68 13.27
CA ARG A 205 -20.72 -15.05 13.84
C ARG A 205 -20.29 -15.02 15.31
N LYS A 206 -21.26 -14.93 16.22
CA LYS A 206 -21.04 -14.75 17.66
C LYS A 206 -20.44 -15.96 18.40
N ASP A 207 -20.39 -17.12 17.76
CA ASP A 207 -19.74 -18.35 18.25
C ASP A 207 -18.28 -18.47 17.73
N THR A 208 -17.63 -17.34 17.44
CA THR A 208 -16.23 -17.28 17.06
C THR A 208 -15.43 -16.35 17.97
N HIS A 209 -14.13 -16.57 18.03
CA HIS A 209 -13.19 -15.70 18.75
C HIS A 209 -11.81 -15.72 18.08
N VAL A 210 -10.96 -14.79 18.47
CA VAL A 210 -9.55 -14.76 18.06
C VAL A 210 -8.78 -15.76 18.90
N LEU A 211 -8.09 -16.71 18.27
CA LEU A 211 -7.20 -17.67 18.93
C LEU A 211 -5.82 -17.07 19.17
N PHE A 212 -5.28 -16.37 18.19
CA PHE A 212 -4.06 -15.57 18.25
C PHE A 212 -4.08 -14.51 17.14
N ASP A 213 -3.26 -13.49 17.26
CA ASP A 213 -3.20 -12.39 16.30
C ASP A 213 -1.78 -11.79 16.19
N SER A 214 -1.65 -10.71 15.42
CA SER A 214 -0.39 -10.03 15.17
C SER A 214 0.20 -9.28 16.37
N THR A 215 -0.51 -9.16 17.49
CA THR A 215 0.05 -8.57 18.73
C THR A 215 1.23 -9.36 19.27
N SER A 216 1.31 -10.66 18.98
CA SER A 216 2.42 -11.54 19.36
C SER A 216 3.68 -11.33 18.50
N ILE A 217 3.53 -10.77 17.30
CA ILE A 217 4.60 -10.54 16.33
C ILE A 217 4.71 -9.05 15.97
N LYS A 218 4.66 -8.20 17.01
CA LYS A 218 4.69 -6.73 16.87
C LYS A 218 5.80 -6.24 15.95
N GLY A 219 5.40 -5.39 14.98
CA GLY A 219 6.33 -4.76 14.06
C GLY A 219 6.88 -5.69 12.97
N GLU A 220 6.46 -6.96 12.93
CA GLU A 220 6.90 -7.87 11.86
C GLU A 220 6.11 -7.67 10.56
N ILE A 221 4.83 -7.25 10.64
CA ILE A 221 4.02 -6.90 9.47
C ILE A 221 4.05 -5.38 9.31
N ILE A 222 4.65 -4.92 8.23
CA ILE A 222 4.77 -3.51 7.88
C ILE A 222 4.01 -3.27 6.58
N ASP A 223 2.97 -2.47 6.65
CA ASP A 223 2.21 -2.02 5.49
C ASP A 223 2.91 -0.82 4.87
N MET A 224 3.07 -0.81 3.55
CA MET A 224 3.88 0.19 2.87
C MET A 224 3.29 0.61 1.54
N VAL A 225 3.78 1.71 1.01
CA VAL A 225 3.76 1.96 -0.43
C VAL A 225 5.10 1.57 -1.00
N THR A 226 5.09 0.60 -1.89
CA THR A 226 6.25 0.13 -2.64
C THR A 226 6.18 0.66 -4.07
N MET A 227 7.22 1.37 -4.50
CA MET A 227 7.36 1.93 -5.84
C MET A 227 8.45 1.19 -6.60
N ALA A 228 8.23 0.93 -7.87
CA ALA A 228 9.25 0.30 -8.69
C ALA A 228 10.39 1.26 -9.01
N GLN A 229 11.63 0.77 -9.02
CA GLN A 229 12.79 1.58 -9.36
C GLN A 229 12.69 2.14 -10.78
N ASP A 230 12.21 1.34 -11.73
CA ASP A 230 11.99 1.79 -13.13
C ASP A 230 10.98 2.95 -13.25
N ALA A 231 9.98 3.01 -12.37
CA ALA A 231 9.05 4.13 -12.31
C ALA A 231 9.66 5.35 -11.60
N LEU A 232 10.47 5.13 -10.57
CA LEU A 232 11.20 6.18 -9.87
C LEU A 232 12.20 6.89 -10.78
N ASP A 233 12.85 6.16 -11.68
CA ASP A 233 13.85 6.68 -12.63
C ASP A 233 13.21 7.50 -13.77
N ARG A 234 11.90 7.45 -13.94
CA ARG A 234 11.19 8.26 -14.92
C ARG A 234 11.20 9.75 -14.53
N PRO A 235 11.09 10.67 -15.51
CA PRO A 235 10.89 12.10 -15.23
C PRO A 235 9.73 12.29 -14.25
N LYS A 236 9.97 13.04 -13.16
CA LYS A 236 9.00 13.26 -12.07
C LYS A 236 8.70 12.04 -11.17
N GLY A 237 9.44 10.93 -11.25
CA GLY A 237 9.25 9.79 -10.36
C GLY A 237 9.40 10.16 -8.87
N MET A 238 10.42 10.94 -8.51
CA MET A 238 10.55 11.49 -7.16
C MET A 238 9.36 12.38 -6.76
N ALA A 239 8.85 13.19 -7.66
CA ALA A 239 7.69 14.04 -7.39
C ALA A 239 6.42 13.22 -7.15
N PHE A 240 6.25 12.10 -7.86
CA PHE A 240 5.17 11.17 -7.63
C PHE A 240 5.28 10.51 -6.24
N ALA A 241 6.46 10.01 -5.86
CA ALA A 241 6.68 9.46 -4.53
C ALA A 241 6.33 10.49 -3.44
N CYS A 242 6.77 11.73 -3.59
CA CYS A 242 6.44 12.81 -2.65
C CYS A 242 4.94 13.14 -2.63
N ALA A 243 4.26 13.13 -3.78
CA ALA A 243 2.82 13.37 -3.86
C ALA A 243 2.01 12.29 -3.11
N VAL A 244 2.40 11.01 -3.25
CA VAL A 244 1.79 9.89 -2.53
C VAL A 244 1.97 10.05 -1.02
N ILE A 245 3.18 10.40 -0.57
CA ILE A 245 3.49 10.60 0.86
C ILE A 245 2.73 11.81 1.43
N ASP A 246 2.71 12.92 0.71
CA ASP A 246 1.99 14.15 1.09
C ASP A 246 0.49 13.85 1.24
N THR A 247 -0.08 13.09 0.30
CA THR A 247 -1.47 12.64 0.35
C THR A 247 -1.77 11.82 1.60
N PHE A 248 -0.93 10.86 1.92
CA PHE A 248 -1.11 10.00 3.10
C PHE A 248 -1.07 10.82 4.40
N TYR A 249 -0.09 11.71 4.56
CA TYR A 249 0.01 12.52 5.77
C TYR A 249 -1.10 13.58 5.88
N GLU A 250 -1.58 14.14 4.77
CA GLU A 250 -2.72 15.07 4.81
C GLU A 250 -4.02 14.39 5.28
N ILE A 251 -4.26 13.14 4.90
CA ILE A 251 -5.38 12.35 5.44
C ILE A 251 -5.16 12.02 6.91
N ASN A 252 -3.96 11.61 7.30
CA ASN A 252 -3.68 11.30 8.70
C ASN A 252 -3.85 12.50 9.62
N LYS A 253 -3.50 13.71 9.17
CA LYS A 253 -3.81 14.93 9.94
C LYS A 253 -5.31 15.07 10.24
N LYS A 254 -6.19 14.67 9.30
CA LYS A 254 -7.65 14.71 9.54
C LYS A 254 -8.10 13.62 10.52
N ILE A 255 -7.50 12.42 10.45
CA ILE A 255 -7.78 11.31 11.37
C ILE A 255 -7.30 11.63 12.78
N GLU A 256 -6.19 12.33 12.93
CA GLU A 256 -5.62 12.70 14.23
C GLU A 256 -6.29 13.92 14.87
N HIS A 257 -6.80 14.86 14.07
CA HIS A 257 -7.38 16.10 14.57
C HIS A 257 -8.78 15.87 15.17
N PRO A 258 -9.04 16.29 16.42
CA PRO A 258 -10.31 15.99 17.12
C PRO A 258 -11.56 16.42 16.35
N ASP A 259 -11.53 17.60 15.71
CA ASP A 259 -12.69 18.19 15.01
C ASP A 259 -13.03 17.50 13.68
N THR A 260 -12.09 16.77 13.09
CA THR A 260 -12.28 16.10 11.79
C THR A 260 -12.18 14.58 11.86
N ARG A 261 -11.81 14.06 13.03
CA ARG A 261 -11.57 12.61 13.23
C ARG A 261 -12.77 11.76 12.87
N ASP A 262 -13.93 12.04 13.44
CA ASP A 262 -15.12 11.20 13.23
C ASP A 262 -15.59 11.24 11.78
N ASP A 263 -15.55 12.41 11.12
CA ASP A 263 -15.85 12.53 9.69
C ASP A 263 -14.84 11.75 8.83
N ALA A 264 -13.55 11.83 9.17
CA ALA A 264 -12.50 11.08 8.47
C ALA A 264 -12.65 9.56 8.66
N LEU A 265 -13.05 9.12 9.87
CA LEU A 265 -13.32 7.71 10.16
C LEU A 265 -14.59 7.21 9.47
N VAL A 266 -15.63 8.07 9.30
CA VAL A 266 -16.81 7.74 8.47
C VAL A 266 -16.37 7.51 7.02
N ALA A 267 -15.66 8.47 6.43
CA ALA A 267 -15.20 8.36 5.06
C ALA A 267 -14.29 7.14 4.85
N LEU A 268 -13.40 6.86 5.82
CA LEU A 268 -12.55 5.67 5.79
C LEU A 268 -13.39 4.39 5.90
N GLY A 269 -14.41 4.37 6.78
CA GLY A 269 -15.31 3.24 6.95
C GLY A 269 -16.14 2.94 5.70
N GLU A 270 -16.53 3.96 4.94
CA GLU A 270 -17.21 3.78 3.65
C GLU A 270 -16.33 3.12 2.59
N LYS A 271 -15.02 3.40 2.63
CA LYS A 271 -13.99 2.74 1.78
C LYS A 271 -13.48 1.44 2.35
N PHE A 272 -13.92 1.08 3.54
CA PHE A 272 -13.45 -0.06 4.30
C PHE A 272 -14.64 -0.85 4.83
N SER A 273 -15.22 -1.68 3.98
CA SER A 273 -16.35 -2.57 4.26
C SER A 273 -17.58 -1.92 4.92
N HIS A 274 -17.82 -0.65 4.64
CA HIS A 274 -18.94 0.11 5.20
C HIS A 274 -19.05 0.03 6.73
N LEU A 275 -17.91 0.05 7.42
CA LEU A 275 -17.86 0.03 8.88
C LEU A 275 -18.30 1.37 9.47
N ASN A 276 -19.02 1.32 10.58
CA ASN A 276 -19.37 2.51 11.34
C ASN A 276 -18.17 3.07 12.12
N VAL A 277 -18.31 4.31 12.65
CA VAL A 277 -17.25 5.03 13.36
C VAL A 277 -16.68 4.22 14.54
N GLU A 278 -17.53 3.58 15.33
CA GLU A 278 -17.07 2.81 16.51
C GLU A 278 -16.25 1.59 16.11
N SER A 279 -16.63 0.93 15.01
CA SER A 279 -15.82 -0.15 14.42
C SER A 279 -14.51 0.39 13.86
N MET A 280 -14.54 1.54 13.19
CA MET A 280 -13.33 2.17 12.65
C MET A 280 -12.35 2.63 13.73
N LYS A 281 -12.83 3.10 14.87
CA LYS A 281 -11.96 3.40 16.03
C LYS A 281 -11.18 2.16 16.48
N LYS A 282 -11.83 0.98 16.50
CA LYS A 282 -11.15 -0.29 16.81
C LYS A 282 -10.15 -0.67 15.73
N VAL A 283 -10.53 -0.55 14.46
CA VAL A 283 -9.64 -0.83 13.33
C VAL A 283 -8.36 -0.01 13.41
N VAL A 284 -8.47 1.30 13.64
CA VAL A 284 -7.31 2.20 13.76
C VAL A 284 -6.45 1.87 14.98
N GLN A 285 -7.04 1.37 16.07
CA GLN A 285 -6.28 0.91 17.24
C GLN A 285 -5.47 -0.38 16.95
N GLN A 286 -6.02 -1.28 16.15
CA GLN A 286 -5.39 -2.54 15.74
C GLN A 286 -4.42 -2.37 14.57
N THR A 287 -4.51 -1.24 13.88
CA THR A 287 -3.64 -0.90 12.76
C THR A 287 -2.88 0.37 13.14
N LYS A 288 -1.67 0.23 13.65
CA LYS A 288 -0.85 1.36 14.07
C LYS A 288 -0.33 2.12 12.87
N PHE A 289 -0.96 3.25 12.55
CA PHE A 289 -0.55 4.12 11.46
C PHE A 289 0.77 4.83 11.79
N TYR A 290 1.67 4.91 10.83
CA TYR A 290 2.80 5.83 10.86
C TYR A 290 2.33 7.21 10.41
N SER A 291 1.44 7.81 11.20
CA SER A 291 0.64 8.99 10.85
C SER A 291 1.43 10.28 10.68
N THR A 292 2.72 10.28 11.06
CA THR A 292 3.60 11.45 10.95
C THR A 292 4.90 11.11 10.21
N PRO A 293 5.51 12.11 9.53
CA PRO A 293 6.82 11.92 8.90
C PRO A 293 7.89 11.39 9.86
N ASP A 294 7.87 11.84 11.12
CA ASP A 294 8.85 11.40 12.13
C ASP A 294 8.69 9.92 12.47
N ALA A 295 7.46 9.43 12.57
CA ALA A 295 7.20 8.02 12.82
C ALA A 295 7.67 7.14 11.64
N GLY A 296 7.39 7.56 10.40
CA GLY A 296 7.85 6.85 9.20
C GLY A 296 9.38 6.86 9.07
N LEU A 297 10.03 7.99 9.37
CA LEU A 297 11.48 8.10 9.37
C LEU A 297 12.12 7.22 10.45
N ALA A 298 11.56 7.21 11.67
CA ALA A 298 12.07 6.38 12.75
C ALA A 298 12.09 4.89 12.37
N LEU A 299 11.05 4.40 11.70
CA LEU A 299 11.04 3.02 11.19
C LEU A 299 12.12 2.80 10.13
N PHE A 300 12.16 3.63 9.08
CA PHE A 300 13.06 3.39 7.93
C PHE A 300 14.55 3.56 8.27
N THR A 301 14.87 4.34 9.29
CA THR A 301 16.26 4.56 9.74
C THR A 301 16.64 3.72 10.96
N GLY A 302 15.67 3.06 11.60
CA GLY A 302 15.87 2.24 12.79
C GLY A 302 16.46 0.86 12.49
N ASN A 303 16.91 0.18 13.53
CA ASN A 303 17.38 -1.20 13.42
C ASN A 303 16.23 -2.23 13.42
N GLU A 304 15.05 -1.85 13.90
CA GLU A 304 13.90 -2.75 14.00
C GLU A 304 13.47 -3.28 12.62
N VAL A 305 13.41 -2.43 11.61
CA VAL A 305 13.07 -2.85 10.24
C VAL A 305 14.08 -3.87 9.70
N ARG A 306 15.37 -3.75 10.04
CA ARG A 306 16.41 -4.70 9.61
C ARG A 306 16.16 -6.07 10.24
N THR A 307 15.99 -6.11 11.56
CA THR A 307 15.70 -7.35 12.30
C THR A 307 14.40 -8.00 11.82
N THR A 308 13.37 -7.20 11.52
CA THR A 308 12.12 -7.69 10.94
C THR A 308 12.36 -8.30 9.56
N MET A 309 13.10 -7.61 8.69
CA MET A 309 13.36 -8.13 7.34
C MET A 309 14.19 -9.40 7.33
N ASP A 310 15.13 -9.59 8.27
CA ASP A 310 15.88 -10.85 8.42
C ASP A 310 14.92 -12.04 8.65
N LYS A 311 13.91 -11.87 9.52
CA LYS A 311 12.91 -12.91 9.79
C LYS A 311 12.01 -13.15 8.58
N VAL A 312 11.54 -12.06 7.94
CA VAL A 312 10.63 -12.12 6.79
C VAL A 312 11.32 -12.76 5.58
N VAL A 313 12.56 -12.39 5.30
CA VAL A 313 13.37 -13.01 4.23
C VAL A 313 13.54 -14.50 4.49
N LYS A 314 13.93 -14.86 5.72
CA LYS A 314 14.10 -16.27 6.10
C LYS A 314 12.80 -17.06 5.84
N PHE A 315 11.66 -16.54 6.29
CA PHE A 315 10.35 -17.17 6.06
C PHE A 315 10.07 -17.33 4.56
N CYS A 316 10.26 -16.28 3.76
CA CYS A 316 10.00 -16.33 2.32
C CYS A 316 10.89 -17.35 1.59
N VAL A 317 12.13 -17.54 2.04
CA VAL A 317 13.03 -18.57 1.50
C VAL A 317 12.59 -19.97 1.92
N ASP A 318 12.32 -20.17 3.21
CA ASP A 318 11.94 -21.47 3.78
C ASP A 318 10.62 -22.00 3.17
N HIS A 319 9.71 -21.09 2.79
CA HIS A 319 8.40 -21.42 2.20
C HIS A 319 8.37 -21.32 0.66
N GLU A 320 9.53 -21.21 0.02
CA GLU A 320 9.64 -21.13 -1.44
C GLU A 320 8.72 -20.04 -2.06
N ILE A 321 8.55 -18.92 -1.34
CA ILE A 321 7.86 -17.73 -1.82
C ILE A 321 8.77 -16.95 -2.76
N VAL A 322 10.06 -16.98 -2.45
CA VAL A 322 11.14 -16.43 -3.26
C VAL A 322 12.08 -17.53 -3.74
N VAL A 323 12.51 -17.44 -4.98
CA VAL A 323 13.37 -18.48 -5.61
C VAL A 323 14.86 -18.36 -5.23
N LYS A 324 15.23 -17.29 -4.56
CA LYS A 324 16.57 -17.00 -4.06
C LYS A 324 16.50 -15.97 -2.95
N ASP A 325 17.55 -15.85 -2.15
CA ASP A 325 17.68 -14.79 -1.14
C ASP A 325 17.52 -13.41 -1.79
N PRO A 326 16.50 -12.63 -1.40
CA PRO A 326 16.32 -11.28 -1.91
C PRO A 326 17.29 -10.32 -1.20
N GLU A 327 18.02 -9.53 -1.98
CA GLU A 327 18.82 -8.45 -1.42
C GLU A 327 17.89 -7.36 -0.86
N ILE A 328 18.14 -6.93 0.39
CA ILE A 328 17.44 -5.82 1.05
C ILE A 328 18.44 -4.67 1.24
N ALA A 329 18.09 -3.51 0.72
CA ALA A 329 18.90 -2.31 0.86
C ALA A 329 18.24 -1.28 1.79
N TYR A 330 19.04 -0.42 2.38
CA TYR A 330 18.59 0.63 3.31
C TYR A 330 19.33 1.93 3.00
N GLY A 331 18.54 3.00 2.86
CA GLY A 331 19.08 4.33 2.53
C GLY A 331 18.79 4.73 1.10
N SER A 332 19.33 5.88 0.71
CA SER A 332 18.94 6.56 -0.52
C SER A 332 19.86 6.29 -1.72
N GLU A 333 20.89 5.47 -1.54
CA GLU A 333 21.73 5.07 -2.66
C GLU A 333 20.96 4.17 -3.62
N HIS A 334 21.08 4.46 -4.91
CA HIS A 334 20.46 3.65 -5.96
C HIS A 334 20.98 2.21 -5.88
N SER A 335 20.05 1.25 -5.86
CA SER A 335 20.40 -0.17 -5.89
C SER A 335 19.36 -0.98 -6.68
N ASN A 336 19.76 -2.15 -7.15
CA ASN A 336 18.87 -3.13 -7.78
C ASN A 336 18.37 -4.18 -6.77
N ALA A 337 18.40 -3.88 -5.48
CA ALA A 337 17.88 -4.73 -4.43
C ALA A 337 16.41 -5.07 -4.71
N ALA A 338 15.98 -6.25 -4.26
CA ALA A 338 14.58 -6.66 -4.37
C ALA A 338 13.66 -5.67 -3.64
N LEU A 339 14.11 -5.17 -2.48
CA LEU A 339 13.43 -4.12 -1.75
C LEU A 339 14.44 -3.18 -1.08
N ARG A 340 14.29 -1.87 -1.29
CA ARG A 340 15.07 -0.84 -0.65
C ARG A 340 14.20 0.08 0.18
N PHE A 341 14.51 0.23 1.46
CA PHE A 341 13.85 1.17 2.37
C PHE A 341 14.53 2.53 2.26
N ASP A 342 13.85 3.51 1.68
CA ASP A 342 14.44 4.80 1.35
C ASP A 342 13.74 5.97 2.06
N PRO A 343 14.38 6.58 3.06
CA PRO A 343 13.81 7.68 3.83
C PRO A 343 13.77 9.03 3.11
N GLN A 344 14.49 9.19 1.96
CA GLN A 344 14.68 10.50 1.32
C GLN A 344 13.38 11.20 0.94
N PHE A 345 12.36 10.43 0.53
CA PHE A 345 11.08 10.96 0.08
C PHE A 345 10.30 11.56 1.25
N ILE A 346 10.30 10.87 2.40
CA ILE A 346 9.68 11.36 3.63
C ILE A 346 10.40 12.63 4.12
N ILE A 347 11.75 12.63 4.09
CA ILE A 347 12.57 13.81 4.44
C ILE A 347 12.18 15.00 3.56
N LYS A 348 12.05 14.77 2.25
CA LYS A 348 11.69 15.83 1.29
C LYS A 348 10.31 16.40 1.56
N VAL A 349 9.30 15.55 1.78
CA VAL A 349 7.94 16.00 2.11
C VAL A 349 7.92 16.77 3.45
N LYS A 350 8.62 16.26 4.46
CA LYS A 350 8.75 16.93 5.77
C LYS A 350 9.38 18.33 5.67
N ALA A 351 10.34 18.51 4.76
CA ALA A 351 10.96 19.81 4.50
C ALA A 351 10.06 20.79 3.73
N GLY A 352 8.88 20.36 3.25
CA GLY A 352 7.96 21.20 2.48
C GLY A 352 8.37 21.43 1.02
N ASN A 353 9.31 20.67 0.53
CA ASN A 353 9.91 20.81 -0.81
C ASN A 353 9.48 19.70 -1.77
#